data_0c18632222b0308abbc83250a8fd660c
#
_entry.id   0c18632222b0308abbc83250a8fd660c
#
_cell.length_a   1.000
_cell.length_b   1.000
_cell.length_c   1.000
_cell.angle_alpha   90.00
_cell.angle_beta   90.00
_cell.angle_gamma   90.00
#
_symmetry.space_group_name_H-M   'P 1'
#
loop_
_entity.id
_entity.type
_entity.pdbx_description
1 polymer ?
#
loop_
_entity_poly.entity_id
_entity_poly.type
_entity_poly.pdbx_seq_one_letter_code
_entity_poly.pdbx_strand_id
1 'polypeptide(L)'
;MSSERRGDQRRGDQRRERRPVAHRFHRRYVAVVVVLAVVAALAAVVGSQQGPRLRDVSYDATGLVTRPAQRVILTANQALQKVAAADVRVSPAAAHTVTSSGNTIAVEFAGPLAYDREYTVTVAGVRAPGQRATSDLTAAIRTGSTDVLALVPGQAGAKDRIVRRSLDAGGATTVYEGTAISEYARLGRSLVVVSGTDASSSVDIVALSGGVQDADAPVEHLTLPTAEGRVTALHVADDGASFGFEYADISTGQSRNTGLYVVDMTGTHMPTAIAANGKPKTGAVPMTVGQWAYVPRTESALVRTGSDDLVLVDMSGRADPVRLGSATYLHGFVGTGTTAVVETGTGIERLDLTDGSKSALQAPAASTDAAVLGRIAQLSDDTYLRVLGDVRSDGTIAARIVRVDGGRASRLPVTIPDDASVTAVCPSPNSQFVAVATKSATGELVSIVDAASGALEASIDAGSVDWCGALPSGDEVG
;
A
#
# COMPACT_ATOMS: atom_id res chain seq x y z
N MET A 1 -83.77 3.59 76.96
CA MET A 1 -84.45 4.91 77.04
C MET A 1 -84.38 5.48 75.65
N SER A 2 -85.46 5.36 74.94
CA SER A 2 -86.30 6.49 74.46
C SER A 2 -85.64 7.28 73.36
N SER A 3 -86.17 7.52 72.24
CA SER A 3 -87.45 7.40 71.56
C SER A 3 -87.26 7.99 70.17
N GLU A 4 -87.88 7.32 69.16
CA GLU A 4 -88.84 7.92 68.29
C GLU A 4 -88.63 9.30 67.72
N ARG A 5 -88.67 9.56 66.44
CA ARG A 5 -89.82 9.65 65.49
C ARG A 5 -89.31 10.05 64.11
N ARG A 6 -89.78 9.30 63.11
CA ARG A 6 -90.73 9.60 62.01
C ARG A 6 -90.60 10.97 61.34
N GLY A 7 -90.61 10.88 60.01
CA GLY A 7 -91.03 11.91 59.02
C GLY A 7 -90.42 11.68 57.67
N ASP A 8 -90.88 10.94 56.86
CA ASP A 8 -91.88 10.91 55.75
C ASP A 8 -91.59 11.91 54.61
N GLN A 9 -91.53 11.34 53.43
CA GLN A 9 -91.90 11.86 52.10
C GLN A 9 -90.97 12.95 51.44
N ARG A 10 -90.36 12.72 50.28
CA ARG A 10 -91.05 12.80 48.96
C ARG A 10 -90.20 12.36 47.84
N ARG A 11 -90.71 11.58 46.92
CA ARG A 11 -90.28 11.27 45.57
C ARG A 11 -89.86 12.54 44.81
N GLY A 12 -88.68 12.46 44.14
CA GLY A 12 -88.31 13.36 43.06
C GLY A 12 -87.60 12.57 42.02
N ASP A 13 -88.33 12.06 41.06
CA ASP A 13 -87.86 11.40 39.87
C ASP A 13 -87.11 12.40 39.01
N GLN A 14 -85.80 12.36 39.02
CA GLN A 14 -84.98 13.05 38.00
C GLN A 14 -84.33 12.02 37.04
N ARG A 15 -85.12 11.71 36.02
CA ARG A 15 -84.61 11.16 34.76
C ARG A 15 -83.58 12.10 34.22
N ARG A 16 -82.26 11.82 34.48
CA ARG A 16 -81.15 12.43 33.72
C ARG A 16 -81.14 11.77 32.36
N GLU A 17 -81.62 12.51 31.36
CA GLU A 17 -81.39 12.26 29.95
C GLU A 17 -79.88 12.16 29.71
N ARG A 18 -79.43 10.93 29.54
CA ARG A 18 -78.01 10.70 29.00
C ARG A 18 -78.09 11.09 27.52
N ARG A 19 -77.52 12.32 27.26
CA ARG A 19 -77.29 12.80 25.90
C ARG A 19 -76.41 11.84 25.15
N PRO A 20 -76.65 11.44 23.90
CA PRO A 20 -75.84 10.53 23.09
C PRO A 20 -74.64 11.33 22.43
N VAL A 21 -73.74 11.87 23.20
CA VAL A 21 -72.53 12.60 22.70
C VAL A 21 -71.42 11.58 22.40
N ALA A 22 -71.35 10.44 23.06
CA ALA A 22 -70.31 9.43 22.92
C ALA A 22 -70.28 8.75 21.52
N HIS A 23 -71.48 8.57 20.88
CA HIS A 23 -71.53 7.89 19.57
C HIS A 23 -70.93 8.71 18.41
N ARG A 24 -71.02 10.04 18.44
CA ARG A 24 -70.44 10.90 17.39
C ARG A 24 -68.91 11.01 17.49
N PHE A 25 -68.37 11.02 18.71
CA PHE A 25 -66.93 11.01 18.94
C PHE A 25 -66.33 9.66 18.53
N HIS A 26 -66.92 8.56 18.93
CA HIS A 26 -66.48 7.23 18.58
C HIS A 26 -66.48 6.98 17.05
N ARG A 27 -67.54 7.41 16.36
CA ARG A 27 -67.59 7.33 14.88
C ARG A 27 -66.51 8.17 14.21
N ARG A 28 -66.21 9.37 14.70
CA ARG A 28 -65.12 10.21 14.16
C ARG A 28 -63.75 9.60 14.46
N TYR A 29 -63.54 9.07 15.65
CA TYR A 29 -62.31 8.37 16.01
C TYR A 29 -62.06 7.13 15.14
N VAL A 30 -63.07 6.29 14.98
CA VAL A 30 -63.00 5.11 14.10
C VAL A 30 -62.76 5.53 12.64
N ALA A 31 -63.38 6.59 12.15
CA ALA A 31 -63.13 7.11 10.81
C ALA A 31 -61.68 7.58 10.62
N VAL A 32 -61.10 8.29 11.60
CA VAL A 32 -59.69 8.72 11.57
C VAL A 32 -58.75 7.51 11.60
N VAL A 33 -59.02 6.52 12.45
CA VAL A 33 -58.19 5.28 12.52
C VAL A 33 -58.27 4.51 11.22
N VAL A 34 -59.46 4.39 10.60
CA VAL A 34 -59.63 3.72 9.29
C VAL A 34 -58.89 4.48 8.19
N VAL A 35 -58.99 5.81 8.16
CA VAL A 35 -58.23 6.63 7.18
C VAL A 35 -56.75 6.45 7.36
N LEU A 36 -56.22 6.50 8.59
CA LEU A 36 -54.83 6.27 8.88
C LEU A 36 -54.39 4.84 8.50
N ALA A 37 -55.21 3.84 8.76
CA ALA A 37 -54.94 2.46 8.36
C ALA A 37 -54.90 2.30 6.84
N VAL A 38 -55.84 2.95 6.11
CA VAL A 38 -55.85 2.96 4.64
C VAL A 38 -54.63 3.70 4.08
N VAL A 39 -54.28 4.84 4.63
CA VAL A 39 -53.06 5.58 4.23
C VAL A 39 -51.80 4.76 4.51
N ALA A 40 -51.72 4.09 5.66
CA ALA A 40 -50.60 3.20 5.99
C ALA A 40 -50.55 1.99 5.05
N ALA A 41 -51.69 1.39 4.72
CA ALA A 41 -51.78 0.29 3.76
C ALA A 41 -51.38 0.72 2.34
N LEU A 42 -51.83 1.89 1.89
CA LEU A 42 -51.43 2.45 0.59
C LEU A 42 -49.93 2.78 0.57
N ALA A 43 -49.39 3.38 1.63
CA ALA A 43 -47.97 3.65 1.77
C ALA A 43 -47.17 2.33 1.79
N ALA A 44 -47.65 1.29 2.45
CA ALA A 44 -47.00 -0.02 2.46
C ALA A 44 -47.01 -0.68 1.05
N VAL A 45 -48.13 -0.57 0.30
CA VAL A 45 -48.22 -1.08 -1.07
C VAL A 45 -47.25 -0.29 -2.01
N VAL A 46 -47.22 1.04 -1.94
CA VAL A 46 -46.29 1.85 -2.72
C VAL A 46 -44.84 1.54 -2.33
N GLY A 47 -44.55 1.41 -1.04
CA GLY A 47 -43.24 1.03 -0.55
C GLY A 47 -42.77 -0.36 -1.00
N SER A 48 -43.71 -1.34 -1.08
CA SER A 48 -43.45 -2.71 -1.53
C SER A 48 -43.16 -2.82 -3.04
N GLN A 49 -43.59 -1.82 -3.82
CA GLN A 49 -43.31 -1.74 -5.26
C GLN A 49 -42.04 -1.00 -5.61
N GLN A 50 -41.37 -0.41 -4.63
CA GLN A 50 -40.05 0.24 -4.83
C GLN A 50 -38.93 -0.77 -4.65
N GLY A 51 -38.07 -0.93 -5.68
CA GLY A 51 -36.88 -1.75 -5.58
C GLY A 51 -35.90 -1.21 -4.54
N PRO A 52 -34.87 -1.99 -4.16
CA PRO A 52 -33.81 -1.57 -3.25
C PRO A 52 -33.12 -0.29 -3.72
N ARG A 53 -32.73 0.58 -2.80
CA ARG A 53 -31.98 1.82 -3.09
C ARG A 53 -30.67 1.80 -2.34
N LEU A 54 -29.64 2.36 -2.94
CA LEU A 54 -28.35 2.58 -2.27
C LEU A 54 -28.56 3.57 -1.11
N ARG A 55 -28.10 3.18 0.07
CA ARG A 55 -28.16 3.99 1.30
C ARG A 55 -26.80 4.56 1.64
N ASP A 56 -25.74 3.74 1.52
CA ASP A 56 -24.39 4.10 1.93
C ASP A 56 -23.35 3.35 1.12
N VAL A 57 -22.15 3.95 0.99
CA VAL A 57 -20.97 3.35 0.36
C VAL A 57 -19.78 3.57 1.28
N SER A 58 -19.13 2.49 1.69
CA SER A 58 -17.97 2.52 2.57
C SER A 58 -16.77 1.88 1.90
N TYR A 59 -15.63 2.56 1.92
CA TYR A 59 -14.35 2.10 1.40
C TYR A 59 -13.18 2.88 2.00
N ASP A 60 -11.97 2.31 1.92
CA ASP A 60 -10.72 2.98 2.25
C ASP A 60 -10.04 3.44 0.95
N ALA A 61 -10.10 4.74 0.64
CA ALA A 61 -9.57 5.30 -0.59
C ALA A 61 -8.05 5.07 -0.75
N THR A 62 -7.30 5.13 0.35
CA THR A 62 -5.85 4.87 0.37
C THR A 62 -5.57 3.37 0.28
N GLY A 63 -6.32 2.56 1.00
CA GLY A 63 -6.20 1.10 0.93
C GLY A 63 -6.44 0.57 -0.47
N LEU A 64 -7.42 1.10 -1.20
CA LEU A 64 -7.74 0.70 -2.56
C LEU A 64 -6.57 0.84 -3.54
N VAL A 65 -5.61 1.72 -3.30
CA VAL A 65 -4.46 1.96 -4.19
C VAL A 65 -3.14 1.39 -3.68
N THR A 66 -3.08 0.97 -2.41
CA THR A 66 -1.83 0.48 -1.79
C THR A 66 -1.85 -1.01 -1.48
N ARG A 67 -3.03 -1.61 -1.34
CA ARG A 67 -3.19 -2.99 -0.88
C ARG A 67 -4.13 -3.80 -1.77
N PRO A 68 -3.82 -5.06 -2.07
CA PRO A 68 -4.76 -5.97 -2.73
C PRO A 68 -5.91 -6.37 -1.77
N ALA A 69 -6.92 -7.04 -2.32
CA ALA A 69 -8.08 -7.57 -1.59
C ALA A 69 -8.88 -6.50 -0.81
N GLN A 70 -8.82 -5.24 -1.25
CA GLN A 70 -9.61 -4.17 -0.65
C GLN A 70 -11.06 -4.19 -1.13
N ARG A 71 -11.96 -3.75 -0.26
CA ARG A 71 -13.40 -3.86 -0.48
C ARG A 71 -14.08 -2.51 -0.56
N VAL A 72 -15.02 -2.43 -1.49
CA VAL A 72 -16.06 -1.41 -1.51
C VAL A 72 -17.36 -2.05 -1.07
N ILE A 73 -17.97 -1.52 -0.01
CA ILE A 73 -19.20 -2.05 0.58
C ILE A 73 -20.35 -1.12 0.24
N LEU A 74 -21.31 -1.64 -0.53
CA LEU A 74 -22.55 -0.96 -0.85
C LEU A 74 -23.63 -1.44 0.12
N THR A 75 -24.29 -0.53 0.84
CA THR A 75 -25.36 -0.83 1.77
C THR A 75 -26.69 -0.34 1.19
N ALA A 76 -27.63 -1.27 1.00
CA ALA A 76 -28.96 -0.96 0.55
C ALA A 76 -29.89 -0.60 1.73
N ASN A 77 -31.02 0.05 1.42
CA ASN A 77 -32.03 0.43 2.41
C ASN A 77 -32.88 -0.75 2.91
N GLN A 78 -32.75 -1.93 2.30
CA GLN A 78 -33.49 -3.16 2.67
C GLN A 78 -32.66 -4.40 2.34
N ALA A 79 -33.05 -5.56 2.89
CA ALA A 79 -32.40 -6.83 2.60
C ALA A 79 -32.47 -7.18 1.10
N LEU A 80 -31.43 -7.83 0.61
CA LEU A 80 -31.25 -8.17 -0.80
C LEU A 80 -31.31 -9.68 -1.01
N GLN A 81 -31.76 -10.09 -2.18
CA GLN A 81 -31.48 -11.44 -2.68
C GLN A 81 -29.99 -11.54 -3.03
N LYS A 82 -29.48 -12.76 -3.10
CA LYS A 82 -28.09 -13.02 -3.48
C LYS A 82 -27.78 -12.37 -4.84
N VAL A 83 -26.75 -11.54 -4.86
CA VAL A 83 -26.25 -10.88 -6.07
C VAL A 83 -25.18 -11.76 -6.71
N ALA A 84 -25.28 -12.00 -8.01
CA ALA A 84 -24.26 -12.73 -8.75
C ALA A 84 -23.13 -11.79 -9.20
N ALA A 85 -21.91 -12.31 -9.33
CA ALA A 85 -20.78 -11.50 -9.80
C ALA A 85 -21.01 -10.94 -11.22
N ALA A 86 -21.77 -11.65 -12.06
CA ALA A 86 -22.10 -11.18 -13.41
C ALA A 86 -23.01 -9.95 -13.45
N ASP A 87 -23.73 -9.67 -12.35
CA ASP A 87 -24.63 -8.51 -12.22
C ASP A 87 -23.85 -7.24 -11.79
N VAL A 88 -22.58 -7.39 -11.41
CA VAL A 88 -21.73 -6.27 -10.96
C VAL A 88 -20.79 -5.87 -12.06
N ARG A 89 -20.74 -4.57 -12.33
CA ARG A 89 -19.81 -3.95 -13.30
C ARG A 89 -19.03 -2.84 -12.62
N VAL A 90 -17.75 -2.81 -12.90
CA VAL A 90 -16.83 -1.75 -12.46
C VAL A 90 -16.30 -1.03 -13.69
N SER A 91 -16.35 0.28 -13.70
CA SER A 91 -15.83 1.13 -14.79
C SER A 91 -14.97 2.25 -14.19
N PRO A 92 -13.70 2.40 -14.61
CA PRO A 92 -12.93 1.54 -15.50
C PRO A 92 -12.86 0.08 -15.03
N ALA A 93 -12.65 -0.85 -15.96
CA ALA A 93 -12.63 -2.27 -15.65
C ALA A 93 -11.50 -2.62 -14.65
N ALA A 94 -11.84 -3.35 -13.60
CA ALA A 94 -10.89 -3.88 -12.61
C ALA A 94 -11.33 -5.29 -12.20
N ALA A 95 -10.36 -6.19 -12.03
CA ALA A 95 -10.62 -7.56 -11.58
C ALA A 95 -11.18 -7.55 -10.15
N HIS A 96 -12.32 -8.20 -9.94
CA HIS A 96 -13.00 -8.18 -8.66
C HIS A 96 -13.81 -9.45 -8.40
N THR A 97 -14.09 -9.69 -7.12
CA THR A 97 -15.04 -10.70 -6.65
C THR A 97 -16.19 -10.02 -5.90
N VAL A 98 -17.32 -10.72 -5.82
CA VAL A 98 -18.55 -10.16 -5.22
C VAL A 98 -19.08 -11.10 -4.16
N THR A 99 -19.38 -10.55 -2.99
CA THR A 99 -20.11 -11.24 -1.94
C THR A 99 -21.29 -10.39 -1.48
N SER A 100 -22.42 -11.03 -1.16
CA SER A 100 -23.59 -10.31 -0.66
C SER A 100 -24.18 -10.99 0.57
N SER A 101 -24.59 -10.20 1.57
CA SER A 101 -25.17 -10.68 2.82
C SER A 101 -26.14 -9.63 3.39
N GLY A 102 -27.36 -10.05 3.72
CA GLY A 102 -28.36 -9.16 4.27
C GLY A 102 -28.69 -8.01 3.31
N ASN A 103 -28.34 -6.78 3.69
CA ASN A 103 -28.52 -5.58 2.89
C ASN A 103 -27.19 -5.02 2.31
N THR A 104 -26.12 -5.79 2.38
CA THR A 104 -24.79 -5.34 1.93
C THR A 104 -24.29 -6.15 0.73
N ILE A 105 -23.56 -5.47 -0.15
CA ILE A 105 -22.81 -6.05 -1.26
C ILE A 105 -21.38 -5.59 -1.10
N ALA A 106 -20.44 -6.52 -0.98
CA ALA A 106 -19.02 -6.23 -0.96
C ALA A 106 -18.40 -6.61 -2.31
N VAL A 107 -17.75 -5.62 -2.93
CA VAL A 107 -16.95 -5.78 -4.14
C VAL A 107 -15.48 -5.73 -3.72
N GLU A 108 -14.77 -6.85 -3.82
CA GLU A 108 -13.38 -7.01 -3.45
C GLU A 108 -12.51 -7.00 -4.70
N PHE A 109 -11.54 -6.08 -4.75
CA PHE A 109 -10.62 -5.95 -5.87
C PHE A 109 -9.43 -6.88 -5.72
N ALA A 110 -9.06 -7.57 -6.79
CA ALA A 110 -7.95 -8.52 -6.77
C ALA A 110 -6.58 -7.85 -6.53
N GLY A 111 -6.39 -6.64 -7.05
CA GLY A 111 -5.17 -5.84 -6.89
C GLY A 111 -5.48 -4.39 -6.57
N PRO A 112 -4.44 -3.58 -6.32
CA PRO A 112 -4.59 -2.13 -6.15
C PRO A 112 -5.21 -1.48 -7.38
N LEU A 113 -6.03 -0.47 -7.16
CA LEU A 113 -6.61 0.37 -8.22
C LEU A 113 -5.65 1.51 -8.62
N ALA A 114 -5.95 2.18 -9.73
CA ALA A 114 -5.19 3.35 -10.15
C ALA A 114 -5.37 4.52 -9.17
N TYR A 115 -4.30 5.32 -9.00
CA TYR A 115 -4.32 6.52 -8.18
C TYR A 115 -5.23 7.60 -8.77
N ASP A 116 -5.82 8.38 -7.89
CA ASP A 116 -6.60 9.61 -8.18
C ASP A 116 -7.66 9.43 -9.28
N ARG A 117 -8.29 8.25 -9.31
CA ARG A 117 -9.22 7.86 -10.35
C ARG A 117 -10.61 7.62 -9.80
N GLU A 118 -11.61 8.05 -10.56
CA GLU A 118 -13.00 7.73 -10.27
C GLU A 118 -13.36 6.37 -10.89
N TYR A 119 -13.97 5.51 -10.08
CA TYR A 119 -14.55 4.24 -10.49
C TYR A 119 -16.04 4.25 -10.19
N THR A 120 -16.82 3.74 -11.13
CA THR A 120 -18.26 3.53 -10.96
C THR A 120 -18.52 2.05 -10.78
N VAL A 121 -19.14 1.68 -9.66
CA VAL A 121 -19.61 0.33 -9.38
C VAL A 121 -21.11 0.31 -9.62
N THR A 122 -21.57 -0.53 -10.55
CA THR A 122 -23.00 -0.71 -10.87
C THR A 122 -23.40 -2.15 -10.59
N VAL A 123 -24.47 -2.32 -9.82
CA VAL A 123 -25.09 -3.61 -9.52
C VAL A 123 -26.46 -3.62 -10.15
N ALA A 124 -26.64 -4.41 -11.22
CA ALA A 124 -27.85 -4.44 -11.99
C ALA A 124 -28.92 -5.36 -11.41
N GLY A 125 -30.18 -5.00 -11.55
CA GLY A 125 -31.34 -5.87 -11.30
C GLY A 125 -31.50 -6.33 -9.85
N VAL A 126 -31.02 -5.56 -8.87
CA VAL A 126 -31.10 -5.92 -7.45
C VAL A 126 -32.54 -5.95 -6.98
N ARG A 127 -32.91 -6.96 -6.20
CA ARG A 127 -34.27 -7.10 -5.64
C ARG A 127 -34.25 -7.54 -4.18
N ALA A 128 -35.29 -7.20 -3.45
CA ALA A 128 -35.49 -7.67 -2.09
C ALA A 128 -36.22 -9.05 -2.06
N PRO A 129 -36.01 -9.85 -1.00
CA PRO A 129 -36.73 -11.10 -0.82
C PRO A 129 -38.26 -10.88 -0.85
N GLY A 130 -38.96 -11.67 -1.64
CA GLY A 130 -40.42 -11.59 -1.76
C GLY A 130 -40.98 -10.43 -2.60
N GLN A 131 -40.12 -9.55 -3.13
CA GLN A 131 -40.51 -8.45 -4.01
C GLN A 131 -40.23 -8.78 -5.48
N ARG A 132 -41.04 -8.22 -6.39
CA ARG A 132 -40.85 -8.34 -7.84
C ARG A 132 -40.09 -7.13 -8.41
N ALA A 133 -40.15 -6.00 -7.71
CA ALA A 133 -39.48 -4.77 -8.15
C ALA A 133 -37.96 -4.93 -8.10
N THR A 134 -37.31 -4.56 -9.17
CA THR A 134 -35.83 -4.50 -9.31
C THR A 134 -35.38 -3.07 -9.41
N SER A 135 -34.14 -2.83 -9.04
CA SER A 135 -33.47 -1.56 -9.26
C SER A 135 -31.97 -1.79 -9.52
N ASP A 136 -31.33 -0.81 -10.09
CA ASP A 136 -29.89 -0.78 -10.22
C ASP A 136 -29.31 0.08 -9.09
N LEU A 137 -28.23 -0.40 -8.46
CA LEU A 137 -27.46 0.37 -7.49
C LEU A 137 -26.18 0.87 -8.18
N THR A 138 -25.93 2.17 -8.12
CA THR A 138 -24.74 2.77 -8.69
C THR A 138 -24.01 3.58 -7.63
N ALA A 139 -22.71 3.35 -7.48
CA ALA A 139 -21.82 4.06 -6.57
C ALA A 139 -20.63 4.59 -7.34
N ALA A 140 -20.33 5.88 -7.20
CA ALA A 140 -19.07 6.47 -7.61
C ALA A 140 -18.11 6.45 -6.41
N ILE A 141 -16.90 5.97 -6.62
CA ILE A 141 -15.83 5.96 -5.64
C ILE A 141 -14.62 6.65 -6.24
N ARG A 142 -13.91 7.46 -5.45
CA ARG A 142 -12.65 8.06 -5.85
C ARG A 142 -11.52 7.43 -5.05
N THR A 143 -10.51 6.95 -5.75
CA THR A 143 -9.31 6.37 -5.15
C THR A 143 -8.39 7.46 -4.61
N GLY A 144 -7.52 7.08 -3.66
CA GLY A 144 -6.52 7.98 -3.10
C GLY A 144 -5.48 8.43 -4.12
N SER A 145 -4.87 9.57 -3.85
CA SER A 145 -3.66 10.03 -4.53
C SER A 145 -2.42 9.33 -3.98
N THR A 146 -1.26 9.54 -4.59
CA THR A 146 0.02 9.09 -4.08
C THR A 146 0.97 10.26 -3.89
N ASP A 147 1.88 10.10 -2.95
CA ASP A 147 3.04 10.94 -2.77
C ASP A 147 4.34 10.13 -2.91
N VAL A 148 5.43 10.82 -3.09
CA VAL A 148 6.77 10.25 -3.12
C VAL A 148 7.66 11.06 -2.18
N LEU A 149 8.46 10.37 -1.37
CA LEU A 149 9.56 11.01 -0.66
C LEU A 149 10.81 10.97 -1.55
N ALA A 150 11.50 12.11 -1.65
CA ALA A 150 12.70 12.24 -2.46
C ALA A 150 13.82 12.88 -1.63
N LEU A 151 15.03 12.36 -1.77
CA LEU A 151 16.24 12.95 -1.19
C LEU A 151 16.82 13.96 -2.16
N VAL A 152 16.76 15.22 -1.77
CA VAL A 152 17.33 16.37 -2.49
C VAL A 152 18.66 16.71 -1.84
N PRO A 153 19.79 16.47 -2.50
CA PRO A 153 21.10 16.81 -1.97
C PRO A 153 21.26 18.32 -1.77
N GLY A 154 21.91 18.71 -0.68
CA GLY A 154 22.25 20.09 -0.40
C GLY A 154 23.36 20.57 -1.32
N GLN A 155 23.21 21.76 -1.91
CA GLN A 155 24.33 22.40 -2.61
C GLN A 155 25.38 22.84 -1.60
N ALA A 156 26.64 23.04 -2.06
CA ALA A 156 27.82 23.31 -1.25
C ALA A 156 27.57 23.99 0.10
N GLY A 157 27.64 23.23 1.21
CA GLY A 157 27.45 23.71 2.57
C GLY A 157 25.97 23.81 3.05
N ALA A 158 25.00 23.51 2.21
CA ALA A 158 23.59 23.41 2.60
C ALA A 158 23.26 22.00 3.11
N LYS A 159 22.19 21.89 3.88
CA LYS A 159 21.66 20.61 4.34
C LYS A 159 20.96 19.88 3.21
N ASP A 160 21.04 18.57 3.23
CA ASP A 160 20.19 17.70 2.44
C ASP A 160 18.76 17.78 2.95
N ARG A 161 17.80 17.55 2.05
CA ARG A 161 16.38 17.60 2.40
C ARG A 161 15.67 16.35 1.90
N ILE A 162 14.88 15.75 2.77
CA ILE A 162 13.89 14.77 2.36
C ILE A 162 12.58 15.53 2.13
N VAL A 163 12.11 15.50 0.89
CA VAL A 163 10.89 16.23 0.49
C VAL A 163 9.80 15.26 0.12
N ARG A 164 8.57 15.58 0.51
CA ARG A 164 7.36 14.89 0.06
C ARG A 164 6.76 15.66 -1.09
N ARG A 165 6.54 14.98 -2.21
CA ARG A 165 5.87 15.53 -3.38
C ARG A 165 4.60 14.73 -3.68
N SER A 166 3.45 15.41 -3.69
CA SER A 166 2.22 14.85 -4.20
C SER A 166 2.22 14.92 -5.73
N LEU A 167 1.77 13.87 -6.40
CA LEU A 167 1.73 13.82 -7.86
C LEU A 167 0.54 14.59 -8.43
N ASP A 168 -0.50 14.83 -7.63
CA ASP A 168 -1.72 15.54 -8.04
C ASP A 168 -1.65 17.07 -7.84
N ALA A 169 -0.92 17.54 -6.85
CA ALA A 169 -0.98 18.93 -6.38
C ALA A 169 0.26 19.78 -6.73
N GLY A 170 1.29 19.20 -7.33
CA GLY A 170 2.47 19.93 -7.85
C GLY A 170 3.37 20.61 -6.81
N GLY A 171 3.06 20.55 -5.52
CA GLY A 171 3.85 21.12 -4.43
C GLY A 171 4.81 20.13 -3.78
N ALA A 172 5.97 20.61 -3.30
CA ALA A 172 6.88 19.84 -2.47
C ALA A 172 6.89 20.41 -1.04
N THR A 173 6.88 19.52 -0.04
CA THR A 173 6.97 19.88 1.38
C THR A 173 8.21 19.22 1.97
N THR A 174 9.08 19.97 2.63
CA THR A 174 10.22 19.42 3.35
C THR A 174 9.72 18.62 4.55
N VAL A 175 10.12 17.35 4.59
CA VAL A 175 9.79 16.41 5.67
C VAL A 175 10.86 16.43 6.74
N TYR A 176 12.14 16.46 6.32
CA TYR A 176 13.30 16.44 7.20
C TYR A 176 14.48 17.15 6.56
N GLU A 177 15.37 17.74 7.38
CA GLU A 177 16.63 18.35 6.93
C GLU A 177 17.79 17.83 7.78
N GLY A 178 18.82 17.30 7.12
CA GLY A 178 20.02 16.76 7.74
C GLY A 178 21.27 17.03 6.91
N THR A 179 22.42 16.59 7.40
CA THR A 179 23.69 16.68 6.68
C THR A 179 24.15 15.30 6.28
N ALA A 180 24.65 15.16 5.05
CA ALA A 180 25.20 13.91 4.51
C ALA A 180 24.21 12.72 4.66
N ILE A 181 22.96 12.93 4.26
CA ILE A 181 21.95 11.87 4.25
C ILE A 181 22.29 10.90 3.12
N SER A 182 22.53 9.62 3.47
CA SER A 182 22.82 8.57 2.50
C SER A 182 21.58 7.72 2.16
N GLU A 183 20.79 7.38 3.16
CA GLU A 183 19.58 6.55 2.99
C GLU A 183 18.47 7.04 3.93
N TYR A 184 17.26 6.74 3.57
CA TYR A 184 16.09 7.01 4.42
C TYR A 184 14.96 6.06 4.08
N ALA A 185 14.07 5.81 5.05
CA ALA A 185 12.88 5.00 4.83
C ALA A 185 11.74 5.47 5.73
N ARG A 186 10.51 5.44 5.20
CA ARG A 186 9.29 5.75 5.96
C ARG A 186 8.91 4.55 6.81
N LEU A 187 8.80 4.72 8.11
CA LEU A 187 8.47 3.69 9.09
C LEU A 187 7.19 4.09 9.84
N GLY A 188 6.03 3.75 9.29
CA GLY A 188 4.75 4.14 9.89
C GLY A 188 4.61 5.65 10.05
N ARG A 189 4.65 6.14 11.30
CA ARG A 189 4.60 7.58 11.67
C ARG A 189 5.99 8.15 11.97
N SER A 190 7.03 7.47 11.58
CA SER A 190 8.40 7.90 11.76
C SER A 190 9.15 7.82 10.43
N LEU A 191 10.30 8.45 10.39
CA LEU A 191 11.28 8.36 9.32
C LEU A 191 12.58 7.83 9.92
N VAL A 192 13.14 6.79 9.34
CA VAL A 192 14.49 6.34 9.64
C VAL A 192 15.44 7.02 8.67
N VAL A 193 16.46 7.68 9.17
CA VAL A 193 17.44 8.44 8.37
C VAL A 193 18.83 7.92 8.69
N VAL A 194 19.57 7.53 7.67
CA VAL A 194 21.00 7.21 7.75
C VAL A 194 21.77 8.42 7.24
N SER A 195 22.68 8.90 8.05
CA SER A 195 23.55 10.06 7.73
C SER A 195 24.99 9.71 8.02
N GLY A 196 25.93 10.38 7.39
CA GLY A 196 27.33 10.22 7.68
C GLY A 196 28.23 10.17 6.45
N THR A 197 29.45 9.67 6.66
CA THR A 197 30.47 9.52 5.64
C THR A 197 30.77 8.05 5.40
N ASP A 198 31.64 7.73 4.46
CA ASP A 198 32.13 6.36 4.24
C ASP A 198 32.81 5.76 5.48
N ALA A 199 33.28 6.62 6.41
CA ALA A 199 34.00 6.21 7.62
C ALA A 199 33.05 5.99 8.84
N SER A 200 31.94 6.66 8.92
CA SER A 200 30.98 6.47 10.02
C SER A 200 29.59 6.90 9.62
N SER A 201 28.61 6.09 10.00
CA SER A 201 27.18 6.41 9.84
C SER A 201 26.56 6.69 11.19
N SER A 202 25.48 7.48 11.19
CA SER A 202 24.50 7.59 12.25
C SER A 202 23.13 7.18 11.71
N VAL A 203 22.31 6.62 12.58
CA VAL A 203 20.91 6.28 12.25
C VAL A 203 20.01 6.99 13.22
N ASP A 204 19.10 7.78 12.68
CA ASP A 204 18.15 8.58 13.44
C ASP A 204 16.72 8.12 13.17
N ILE A 205 15.93 8.02 14.23
CA ILE A 205 14.49 7.75 14.15
C ILE A 205 13.79 9.07 14.46
N VAL A 206 13.12 9.62 13.46
CA VAL A 206 12.50 10.95 13.49
C VAL A 206 10.98 10.78 13.49
N ALA A 207 10.30 11.27 14.53
CA ALA A 207 8.86 11.26 14.60
C ALA A 207 8.24 12.23 13.58
N LEU A 208 7.15 11.81 12.94
CA LEU A 208 6.40 12.62 11.97
C LEU A 208 5.02 13.00 12.51
N SER A 209 4.67 14.29 12.40
CA SER A 209 3.34 14.84 12.67
C SER A 209 2.80 15.49 11.39
N GLY A 210 1.63 15.05 10.92
CA GLY A 210 1.09 15.53 9.64
C GLY A 210 1.98 15.21 8.42
N GLY A 211 2.91 14.23 8.58
CA GLY A 211 3.83 13.79 7.53
C GLY A 211 5.06 14.67 7.34
N VAL A 212 5.39 15.52 8.31
CA VAL A 212 6.65 16.28 8.45
C VAL A 212 7.25 16.01 9.81
N GLN A 213 8.55 16.30 9.97
CA GLN A 213 9.22 16.16 11.26
C GLN A 213 8.42 16.86 12.36
N ASP A 214 8.18 16.14 13.46
CA ASP A 214 7.60 16.73 14.68
C ASP A 214 8.70 17.51 15.41
N ALA A 215 8.62 18.82 15.39
CA ALA A 215 9.62 19.70 16.02
C ALA A 215 9.66 19.58 17.55
N ASP A 216 8.56 19.12 18.16
CA ASP A 216 8.44 18.97 19.62
C ASP A 216 8.88 17.58 20.11
N ALA A 217 9.04 16.61 19.18
CA ALA A 217 9.50 15.27 19.51
C ALA A 217 11.03 15.19 19.43
N PRO A 218 11.70 14.53 20.41
CA PRO A 218 13.12 14.29 20.33
C PRO A 218 13.45 13.37 19.16
N VAL A 219 14.58 13.64 18.50
CA VAL A 219 15.16 12.70 17.55
C VAL A 219 15.84 11.58 18.36
N GLU A 220 15.50 10.36 18.06
CA GLU A 220 16.12 9.21 18.69
C GLU A 220 17.34 8.76 17.87
N HIS A 221 18.51 8.76 18.52
CA HIS A 221 19.76 8.30 17.93
C HIS A 221 19.98 6.83 18.24
N LEU A 222 20.10 6.01 17.20
CA LEU A 222 20.33 4.57 17.35
C LEU A 222 21.77 4.32 17.79
N THR A 223 21.94 3.46 18.80
CA THR A 223 23.29 3.01 19.20
C THR A 223 23.75 1.90 18.25
N LEU A 224 24.72 2.17 17.40
CA LEU A 224 25.27 1.22 16.45
C LEU A 224 26.22 0.21 17.14
N PRO A 225 26.50 -0.96 16.49
CA PRO A 225 27.33 -2.02 17.07
C PRO A 225 28.74 -1.59 17.45
N THR A 226 29.34 -0.67 16.70
CA THR A 226 30.63 -0.03 17.01
C THR A 226 30.57 1.46 16.69
N ALA A 227 31.58 2.22 17.18
CA ALA A 227 31.64 3.67 16.94
C ALA A 227 31.98 4.04 15.49
N GLU A 228 32.67 3.13 14.79
CA GLU A 228 33.13 3.34 13.42
C GLU A 228 32.60 2.24 12.52
N GLY A 229 31.64 2.59 11.67
CA GLY A 229 31.07 1.67 10.72
C GLY A 229 30.07 2.32 9.80
N ARG A 230 29.80 1.66 8.70
CA ARG A 230 28.89 2.12 7.66
C ARG A 230 27.60 1.34 7.68
N VAL A 231 26.48 2.05 7.66
CA VAL A 231 25.13 1.51 7.48
C VAL A 231 24.74 1.65 6.02
N THR A 232 24.24 0.57 5.44
CA THR A 232 23.76 0.52 4.07
C THR A 232 22.55 -0.42 3.97
N ALA A 233 21.87 -0.42 2.83
CA ALA A 233 20.74 -1.30 2.52
C ALA A 233 19.65 -1.24 3.62
N LEU A 234 19.21 -0.02 3.96
CA LEU A 234 18.11 0.23 4.91
C LEU A 234 16.80 -0.21 4.32
N HIS A 235 16.11 -1.15 4.95
CA HIS A 235 14.77 -1.57 4.61
C HIS A 235 13.86 -1.53 5.83
N VAL A 236 12.57 -1.26 5.62
CA VAL A 236 11.55 -1.22 6.66
C VAL A 236 10.47 -2.26 6.39
N ALA A 237 9.90 -2.82 7.43
CA ALA A 237 8.72 -3.68 7.32
C ALA A 237 7.48 -2.81 7.06
N ASP A 238 6.56 -3.27 6.20
CA ASP A 238 5.37 -2.52 5.78
C ASP A 238 4.42 -2.15 6.95
N ASP A 239 4.43 -2.95 8.01
CA ASP A 239 3.63 -2.70 9.22
C ASP A 239 4.28 -1.68 10.17
N GLY A 240 5.53 -1.27 9.89
CA GLY A 240 6.30 -0.36 10.73
C GLY A 240 6.77 -0.96 12.06
N ALA A 241 6.67 -2.27 12.25
CA ALA A 241 7.09 -2.95 13.49
C ALA A 241 8.60 -3.13 13.59
N SER A 242 9.32 -3.13 12.47
CA SER A 242 10.77 -3.27 12.45
C SER A 242 11.39 -2.62 11.22
N PHE A 243 12.69 -2.37 11.30
CA PHE A 243 13.53 -2.08 10.16
C PHE A 243 14.86 -2.82 10.29
N GLY A 244 15.57 -2.96 9.20
CA GLY A 244 16.88 -3.60 9.20
C GLY A 244 17.84 -2.89 8.27
N PHE A 245 19.12 -3.19 8.42
CA PHE A 245 20.20 -2.62 7.64
C PHE A 245 21.41 -3.54 7.62
N GLU A 246 22.25 -3.37 6.63
CA GLU A 246 23.58 -3.93 6.64
C GLU A 246 24.55 -2.98 7.36
N TYR A 247 25.39 -3.55 8.22
CA TYR A 247 26.42 -2.82 8.94
C TYR A 247 27.79 -3.34 8.58
N ALA A 248 28.69 -2.46 8.17
CA ALA A 248 30.10 -2.76 7.92
C ALA A 248 30.95 -2.14 9.02
N ASP A 249 31.52 -2.97 9.89
CA ASP A 249 32.49 -2.53 10.92
C ASP A 249 33.85 -2.24 10.28
N ILE A 250 34.30 -1.00 10.37
CA ILE A 250 35.58 -0.54 9.79
C ILE A 250 36.63 -0.26 10.86
N SER A 251 36.28 -0.38 12.16
CA SER A 251 37.12 0.05 13.28
C SER A 251 38.36 -0.79 13.50
N THR A 252 38.37 -2.07 13.12
CA THR A 252 39.39 -3.03 13.55
C THR A 252 39.98 -3.91 12.46
N GLY A 253 39.54 -3.80 11.21
CA GLY A 253 39.89 -4.74 10.14
C GLY A 253 39.39 -6.18 10.42
N GLN A 254 38.63 -6.41 11.49
CA GLN A 254 38.00 -7.64 11.81
C GLN A 254 36.47 -7.50 11.60
N SER A 255 35.96 -8.20 10.64
CA SER A 255 34.53 -8.14 10.22
C SER A 255 33.55 -8.82 11.17
N ARG A 256 33.82 -8.89 12.48
CA ARG A 256 32.97 -9.62 13.45
C ARG A 256 31.57 -9.02 13.59
N ASN A 257 31.42 -7.73 13.36
CA ASN A 257 30.15 -7.02 13.46
C ASN A 257 29.58 -6.65 12.08
N THR A 258 30.21 -7.11 10.99
CA THR A 258 29.74 -6.85 9.62
C THR A 258 28.67 -7.84 9.21
N GLY A 259 27.50 -7.36 8.80
CA GLY A 259 26.38 -8.15 8.31
C GLY A 259 25.03 -7.53 8.62
N LEU A 260 23.99 -8.35 8.61
CA LEU A 260 22.59 -7.93 8.71
C LEU A 260 22.14 -7.75 10.17
N TYR A 261 21.50 -6.63 10.42
CA TYR A 261 20.89 -6.27 11.70
C TYR A 261 19.40 -5.92 11.52
N VAL A 262 18.63 -6.18 12.58
CA VAL A 262 17.23 -5.78 12.71
C VAL A 262 17.04 -4.95 13.97
N VAL A 263 16.14 -3.97 13.89
CA VAL A 263 15.68 -3.16 15.02
C VAL A 263 14.19 -3.38 15.19
N ASP A 264 13.79 -3.86 16.37
CA ASP A 264 12.39 -4.03 16.75
C ASP A 264 11.86 -2.72 17.35
N MET A 265 10.88 -2.12 16.69
CA MET A 265 10.25 -0.87 17.11
C MET A 265 9.23 -1.04 18.24
N THR A 266 8.92 -2.26 18.63
CA THR A 266 8.07 -2.56 19.78
C THR A 266 8.86 -2.75 21.07
N GLY A 267 10.22 -2.85 20.95
CA GLY A 267 11.16 -3.15 22.01
C GLY A 267 12.02 -1.97 22.44
N THR A 268 13.30 -2.26 22.64
CA THR A 268 14.30 -1.28 23.14
C THR A 268 15.00 -0.51 22.02
N HIS A 269 14.60 -0.69 20.77
CA HIS A 269 15.22 -0.14 19.56
C HIS A 269 16.73 -0.44 19.43
N MET A 270 17.19 -1.55 20.02
CA MET A 270 18.59 -1.95 19.92
C MET A 270 18.83 -2.83 18.69
N PRO A 271 19.82 -2.52 17.87
CA PRO A 271 20.19 -3.36 16.73
C PRO A 271 20.55 -4.77 17.20
N THR A 272 19.88 -5.74 16.63
CA THR A 272 20.10 -7.16 16.93
C THR A 272 20.63 -7.85 15.68
N ALA A 273 21.77 -8.54 15.79
CA ALA A 273 22.36 -9.26 14.68
C ALA A 273 21.46 -10.42 14.22
N ILE A 274 21.26 -10.55 12.91
CA ILE A 274 20.74 -11.79 12.33
C ILE A 274 21.92 -12.76 12.24
N ALA A 275 21.96 -13.76 13.11
CA ALA A 275 23.05 -14.72 13.16
C ALA A 275 23.14 -15.59 11.89
N ALA A 276 24.24 -16.26 11.65
CA ALA A 276 24.45 -17.13 10.48
C ALA A 276 23.41 -18.23 10.31
N ASN A 277 22.68 -18.60 11.39
CA ASN A 277 21.56 -19.53 11.33
C ASN A 277 20.23 -18.85 10.97
N GLY A 278 20.24 -17.55 10.60
CA GLY A 278 19.06 -16.79 10.19
C GLY A 278 18.12 -16.38 11.34
N LYS A 279 18.60 -16.36 12.59
CA LYS A 279 17.80 -15.91 13.74
C LYS A 279 18.37 -14.64 14.36
N PRO A 280 17.53 -13.68 14.76
CA PRO A 280 17.99 -12.52 15.54
C PRO A 280 18.54 -12.99 16.88
N LYS A 281 19.75 -12.55 17.22
CA LYS A 281 20.42 -12.89 18.45
C LYS A 281 21.39 -11.80 18.90
N THR A 282 21.16 -11.24 20.07
CA THR A 282 22.06 -10.25 20.67
C THR A 282 23.47 -10.81 20.86
N GLY A 283 24.48 -10.06 20.43
CA GLY A 283 25.89 -10.41 20.54
C GLY A 283 26.36 -11.58 19.66
N ALA A 284 25.52 -12.04 18.72
CA ALA A 284 25.95 -13.00 17.72
C ALA A 284 26.81 -12.33 16.64
N VAL A 285 27.60 -13.14 15.93
CA VAL A 285 28.21 -12.71 14.65
C VAL A 285 27.10 -12.63 13.61
N PRO A 286 26.92 -11.47 12.97
CA PRO A 286 25.84 -11.30 12.00
C PRO A 286 26.09 -12.12 10.73
N MET A 287 24.98 -12.46 10.03
CA MET A 287 25.00 -13.08 8.72
C MET A 287 25.55 -12.09 7.70
N THR A 288 26.52 -12.53 6.93
CA THR A 288 27.01 -11.77 5.75
C THR A 288 25.98 -11.92 4.63
N VAL A 289 25.55 -10.81 4.11
CA VAL A 289 24.54 -10.77 3.04
C VAL A 289 25.13 -10.07 1.80
N GLY A 290 24.65 -10.44 0.64
CA GLY A 290 24.93 -9.75 -0.61
C GLY A 290 23.78 -8.85 -1.04
N GLN A 291 22.55 -9.28 -0.75
CA GLN A 291 21.33 -8.49 -0.97
C GLN A 291 20.23 -9.00 -0.05
N TRP A 292 19.33 -8.13 0.33
CA TRP A 292 18.17 -8.52 1.11
C TRP A 292 17.02 -7.52 0.93
N ALA A 293 15.81 -7.94 1.23
CA ALA A 293 14.65 -7.05 1.30
C ALA A 293 13.55 -7.70 2.15
N TYR A 294 12.73 -6.90 2.84
CA TYR A 294 11.52 -7.41 3.45
C TYR A 294 10.56 -7.95 2.41
N VAL A 295 9.96 -9.10 2.71
CA VAL A 295 8.85 -9.63 1.93
C VAL A 295 7.63 -8.76 2.20
N PRO A 296 7.01 -8.16 1.18
CA PRO A 296 5.91 -7.23 1.39
C PRO A 296 4.82 -7.78 2.30
N ARG A 297 4.34 -6.96 3.24
CA ARG A 297 3.26 -7.26 4.20
C ARG A 297 3.55 -8.41 5.17
N THR A 298 4.82 -8.71 5.40
CA THR A 298 5.27 -9.72 6.36
C THR A 298 6.38 -9.16 7.25
N GLU A 299 6.70 -9.88 8.33
CA GLU A 299 7.88 -9.64 9.16
C GLU A 299 9.10 -10.46 8.70
N SER A 300 9.02 -11.09 7.53
CA SER A 300 10.10 -11.90 6.96
C SER A 300 10.91 -11.11 5.95
N ALA A 301 12.17 -11.46 5.80
CA ALA A 301 13.06 -10.94 4.77
C ALA A 301 13.56 -12.06 3.87
N LEU A 302 13.65 -11.78 2.58
CA LEU A 302 14.36 -12.61 1.62
C LEU A 302 15.80 -12.13 1.56
N VAL A 303 16.74 -13.03 1.84
CA VAL A 303 18.16 -12.73 1.96
C VAL A 303 18.92 -13.59 0.95
N ARG A 304 19.71 -12.95 0.11
CA ARG A 304 20.78 -13.58 -0.64
C ARG A 304 22.08 -13.42 0.17
N THR A 305 22.61 -14.52 0.66
CA THR A 305 23.82 -14.51 1.47
C THR A 305 25.06 -14.18 0.63
N GLY A 306 26.18 -13.90 1.28
CA GLY A 306 27.47 -13.70 0.58
C GLY A 306 27.97 -14.94 -0.19
N SER A 307 27.37 -16.12 0.02
CA SER A 307 27.62 -17.37 -0.72
C SER A 307 26.53 -17.69 -1.76
N ASP A 308 25.68 -16.71 -2.13
CA ASP A 308 24.57 -16.83 -3.07
C ASP A 308 23.42 -17.77 -2.64
N ASP A 309 23.42 -18.23 -1.40
CA ASP A 309 22.28 -18.96 -0.84
C ASP A 309 21.08 -18.00 -0.69
N LEU A 310 19.90 -18.42 -1.14
CA LEU A 310 18.67 -17.69 -0.94
C LEU A 310 17.91 -18.25 0.26
N VAL A 311 17.67 -17.40 1.25
CA VAL A 311 17.09 -17.77 2.55
C VAL A 311 15.95 -16.84 2.89
N LEU A 312 14.80 -17.39 3.28
CA LEU A 312 13.71 -16.64 3.89
C LEU A 312 13.94 -16.63 5.40
N VAL A 313 14.07 -15.45 5.98
CA VAL A 313 14.38 -15.20 7.38
C VAL A 313 13.20 -14.49 8.04
N ASP A 314 12.72 -15.03 9.16
CA ASP A 314 11.80 -14.31 10.03
C ASP A 314 12.57 -13.33 10.91
N MET A 315 12.42 -12.04 10.64
CA MET A 315 13.15 -10.97 11.33
C MET A 315 12.73 -10.80 12.79
N SER A 316 11.56 -11.34 13.17
CA SER A 316 11.11 -11.43 14.58
C SER A 316 11.67 -12.65 15.32
N GLY A 317 12.23 -13.63 14.60
CA GLY A 317 12.83 -14.85 15.15
C GLY A 317 11.84 -15.90 15.64
N ARG A 318 10.54 -15.75 15.40
CA ARG A 318 9.49 -16.70 15.81
C ARG A 318 9.50 -17.99 14.98
N ALA A 319 9.83 -17.87 13.69
CA ALA A 319 9.93 -19.01 12.78
C ALA A 319 11.38 -19.38 12.47
N ASP A 320 11.59 -20.63 12.02
CA ASP A 320 12.88 -21.07 11.54
C ASP A 320 13.12 -20.60 10.10
N PRO A 321 14.35 -20.24 9.73
CA PRO A 321 14.70 -19.84 8.38
C PRO A 321 14.49 -20.97 7.37
N VAL A 322 14.04 -20.60 6.17
CA VAL A 322 13.78 -21.56 5.08
C VAL A 322 14.76 -21.31 3.94
N ARG A 323 15.54 -22.34 3.55
CA ARG A 323 16.40 -22.29 2.37
C ARG A 323 15.58 -22.50 1.12
N LEU A 324 15.73 -21.60 0.13
CA LEU A 324 14.95 -21.58 -1.12
C LEU A 324 15.82 -21.94 -2.36
N GLY A 325 17.10 -22.27 -2.15
CA GLY A 325 18.07 -22.55 -3.18
C GLY A 325 19.15 -21.49 -3.27
N SER A 326 19.57 -21.14 -4.49
CA SER A 326 20.59 -20.10 -4.73
C SER A 326 20.11 -19.11 -5.79
N ALA A 327 20.62 -17.89 -5.70
CA ALA A 327 20.39 -16.82 -6.67
C ALA A 327 21.64 -15.95 -6.79
N THR A 328 21.96 -15.51 -7.99
CA THR A 328 23.06 -14.56 -8.24
C THR A 328 22.63 -13.12 -7.99
N TYR A 329 21.32 -12.84 -8.12
CA TYR A 329 20.79 -11.51 -7.91
C TYR A 329 19.34 -11.55 -7.41
N LEU A 330 18.96 -10.62 -6.50
CA LEU A 330 17.60 -10.39 -6.04
C LEU A 330 17.07 -9.08 -6.64
N HIS A 331 16.13 -9.19 -7.59
CA HIS A 331 15.54 -8.02 -8.26
C HIS A 331 14.46 -7.32 -7.42
N GLY A 332 13.84 -8.02 -6.47
CA GLY A 332 12.75 -7.52 -5.62
C GLY A 332 11.51 -8.40 -5.72
N PHE A 333 10.33 -7.79 -5.60
CA PHE A 333 9.05 -8.48 -5.57
C PHE A 333 8.11 -7.99 -6.67
N VAL A 334 7.12 -8.81 -7.02
CA VAL A 334 6.04 -8.44 -7.94
C VAL A 334 5.03 -7.56 -7.19
N GLY A 335 5.02 -6.27 -7.47
CA GLY A 335 4.17 -5.31 -6.78
C GLY A 335 4.33 -5.40 -5.26
N THR A 336 3.22 -5.48 -4.53
CA THR A 336 3.18 -5.68 -3.07
C THR A 336 2.91 -7.14 -2.68
N GLY A 337 3.17 -8.09 -3.60
CA GLY A 337 2.96 -9.52 -3.39
C GLY A 337 4.16 -10.23 -2.77
N THR A 338 3.99 -11.54 -2.53
CA THR A 338 5.02 -12.43 -1.97
C THR A 338 5.83 -13.18 -3.04
N THR A 339 5.64 -12.85 -4.31
CA THR A 339 6.41 -13.43 -5.41
C THR A 339 7.69 -12.64 -5.61
N ALA A 340 8.83 -13.26 -5.30
CA ALA A 340 10.15 -12.68 -5.54
C ALA A 340 10.60 -12.87 -6.99
N VAL A 341 11.39 -11.93 -7.50
CA VAL A 341 12.07 -12.03 -8.79
C VAL A 341 13.56 -12.16 -8.52
N VAL A 342 14.12 -13.28 -8.93
CA VAL A 342 15.52 -13.63 -8.68
C VAL A 342 16.23 -14.01 -9.98
N GLU A 343 17.52 -13.76 -10.07
CA GLU A 343 18.37 -14.26 -11.13
C GLU A 343 19.14 -15.49 -10.66
N THR A 344 19.18 -16.49 -11.49
CA THR A 344 19.87 -17.77 -11.22
C THR A 344 20.83 -18.07 -12.38
N GLY A 345 21.63 -19.11 -12.25
CA GLY A 345 22.49 -19.55 -13.36
C GLY A 345 21.74 -19.98 -14.62
N THR A 346 20.41 -20.17 -14.54
CA THR A 346 19.54 -20.56 -15.66
C THR A 346 18.73 -19.39 -16.23
N GLY A 347 18.78 -18.22 -15.59
CA GLY A 347 18.07 -17.01 -16.00
C GLY A 347 17.22 -16.41 -14.88
N ILE A 348 16.27 -15.56 -15.24
CA ILE A 348 15.43 -14.86 -14.31
C ILE A 348 14.18 -15.68 -14.02
N GLU A 349 13.88 -15.83 -12.73
CA GLU A 349 12.77 -16.65 -12.24
C GLU A 349 11.89 -15.84 -11.27
N ARG A 350 10.61 -16.15 -11.28
CA ARG A 350 9.67 -15.77 -10.21
C ARG A 350 9.60 -16.93 -9.24
N LEU A 351 9.76 -16.61 -7.96
CA LEU A 351 9.68 -17.54 -6.84
C LEU A 351 8.50 -17.13 -5.95
N ASP A 352 7.46 -17.94 -5.91
CA ASP A 352 6.36 -17.74 -4.97
C ASP A 352 6.79 -18.21 -3.58
N LEU A 353 6.83 -17.30 -2.61
CA LEU A 353 7.27 -17.59 -1.26
C LEU A 353 6.19 -18.29 -0.41
N THR A 354 4.97 -18.43 -0.92
CA THR A 354 3.89 -19.12 -0.21
C THR A 354 3.97 -20.65 -0.37
N ASP A 355 4.41 -21.13 -1.51
CA ASP A 355 4.51 -22.55 -1.81
C ASP A 355 5.88 -23.02 -2.36
N GLY A 356 6.79 -22.07 -2.58
CA GLY A 356 8.13 -22.33 -3.11
C GLY A 356 8.15 -22.64 -4.62
N SER A 357 7.05 -22.47 -5.33
CA SER A 357 6.97 -22.72 -6.76
C SER A 357 7.80 -21.71 -7.56
N LYS A 358 8.43 -22.18 -8.64
CA LYS A 358 9.27 -21.37 -9.51
C LYS A 358 8.73 -21.35 -10.93
N SER A 359 8.79 -20.19 -11.57
CA SER A 359 8.44 -20.04 -12.97
C SER A 359 9.40 -19.07 -13.66
N ALA A 360 9.88 -19.44 -14.85
CA ALA A 360 10.77 -18.57 -15.61
C ALA A 360 10.05 -17.26 -16.00
N LEU A 361 10.76 -16.13 -15.85
CA LEU A 361 10.31 -14.86 -16.40
C LEU A 361 10.64 -14.84 -17.89
N GLN A 362 9.63 -14.57 -18.73
CA GLN A 362 9.84 -14.55 -20.17
C GLN A 362 10.79 -13.40 -20.55
N ALA A 363 11.99 -13.75 -21.02
CA ALA A 363 12.92 -12.78 -21.56
C ALA A 363 12.45 -12.31 -22.96
N PRO A 364 12.67 -11.05 -23.34
CA PRO A 364 12.48 -10.63 -24.72
C PRO A 364 13.43 -11.43 -25.62
N ALA A 365 13.00 -11.67 -26.85
CA ALA A 365 13.91 -12.23 -27.88
C ALA A 365 15.18 -11.35 -27.91
N ALA A 366 16.34 -11.97 -27.70
CA ALA A 366 17.59 -11.28 -27.48
C ALA A 366 17.88 -10.27 -28.61
N SER A 367 18.00 -9.00 -28.25
CA SER A 367 18.77 -8.05 -29.03
C SER A 367 20.24 -8.35 -28.72
N THR A 368 20.99 -8.88 -29.68
CA THR A 368 22.36 -9.37 -29.50
C THR A 368 23.38 -8.27 -29.17
N ASP A 369 22.99 -6.99 -29.23
CA ASP A 369 23.92 -5.86 -29.21
C ASP A 369 23.71 -4.90 -28.01
N ALA A 370 22.77 -5.15 -27.12
CA ALA A 370 22.51 -4.28 -25.99
C ALA A 370 22.99 -4.90 -24.67
N ALA A 371 23.80 -4.16 -23.94
CA ALA A 371 24.17 -4.51 -22.56
C ALA A 371 22.93 -4.41 -21.65
N VAL A 372 22.78 -5.35 -20.71
CA VAL A 372 21.76 -5.29 -19.69
C VAL A 372 22.32 -4.50 -18.51
N LEU A 373 21.61 -3.47 -18.09
CA LEU A 373 22.02 -2.59 -17.01
C LEU A 373 21.03 -2.71 -15.83
N GLY A 374 21.56 -3.00 -14.66
CA GLY A 374 20.81 -2.95 -13.42
C GLY A 374 19.71 -4.01 -13.27
N ARG A 375 18.88 -3.81 -12.26
CA ARG A 375 17.80 -4.73 -11.89
C ARG A 375 16.55 -4.57 -12.74
N ILE A 376 15.72 -5.60 -12.73
CA ILE A 376 14.37 -5.57 -13.32
C ILE A 376 13.42 -4.88 -12.34
N ALA A 377 12.58 -3.98 -12.86
CA ALA A 377 11.44 -3.42 -12.14
C ALA A 377 10.17 -4.16 -12.56
N GLN A 378 9.69 -5.06 -11.70
CA GLN A 378 8.49 -5.85 -11.99
C GLN A 378 7.23 -5.01 -11.75
N LEU A 379 6.32 -4.99 -12.74
CA LEU A 379 5.05 -4.27 -12.68
C LEU A 379 3.85 -5.19 -12.41
N SER A 380 3.86 -6.37 -12.98
CA SER A 380 2.85 -7.42 -12.79
C SER A 380 3.50 -8.79 -13.04
N ASP A 381 2.72 -9.86 -12.98
CA ASP A 381 3.23 -11.22 -13.23
C ASP A 381 3.95 -11.36 -14.57
N ASP A 382 3.46 -10.70 -15.63
CA ASP A 382 3.98 -10.84 -16.99
C ASP A 382 4.63 -9.57 -17.55
N THR A 383 4.62 -8.47 -16.79
CA THR A 383 5.10 -7.17 -17.25
C THR A 383 6.20 -6.64 -16.35
N TYR A 384 7.33 -6.25 -16.95
CA TYR A 384 8.45 -5.65 -16.26
C TYR A 384 9.17 -4.60 -17.10
N LEU A 385 9.94 -3.77 -16.44
CA LEU A 385 10.86 -2.81 -17.06
C LEU A 385 12.30 -3.29 -16.90
N ARG A 386 13.10 -3.02 -17.92
CA ARG A 386 14.53 -3.29 -17.93
C ARG A 386 15.28 -2.14 -18.54
N VAL A 387 16.45 -1.82 -17.99
CA VAL A 387 17.38 -0.86 -18.58
C VAL A 387 18.29 -1.61 -19.54
N LEU A 388 18.41 -1.12 -20.75
CA LEU A 388 19.33 -1.62 -21.76
C LEU A 388 20.28 -0.50 -22.17
N GLY A 389 21.53 -0.83 -22.40
CA GLY A 389 22.56 0.07 -22.91
C GLY A 389 22.88 -0.19 -24.35
N ASP A 390 22.72 0.78 -25.23
CA ASP A 390 23.17 0.72 -26.61
C ASP A 390 24.58 1.30 -26.69
N VAL A 391 25.55 0.48 -27.09
CA VAL A 391 26.95 0.92 -27.26
C VAL A 391 27.05 1.79 -28.52
N ARG A 392 27.45 3.04 -28.34
CA ARG A 392 27.67 3.99 -29.43
C ARG A 392 29.02 3.77 -30.12
N SER A 393 29.20 4.37 -31.29
CA SER A 393 30.45 4.28 -32.04
C SER A 393 31.65 4.90 -31.35
N ASP A 394 31.43 5.80 -30.39
CA ASP A 394 32.45 6.43 -29.56
C ASP A 394 32.79 5.63 -28.28
N GLY A 395 32.15 4.45 -28.09
CA GLY A 395 32.31 3.60 -26.93
C GLY A 395 31.45 4.01 -25.72
N THR A 396 30.67 5.09 -25.81
CA THR A 396 29.75 5.48 -24.75
C THR A 396 28.48 4.59 -24.78
N ILE A 397 27.81 4.47 -23.63
CA ILE A 397 26.59 3.67 -23.51
C ILE A 397 25.38 4.60 -23.39
N ALA A 398 24.44 4.49 -24.30
CA ALA A 398 23.17 5.19 -24.22
C ALA A 398 22.12 4.29 -23.53
N ALA A 399 21.68 4.66 -22.34
CA ALA A 399 20.68 3.93 -21.63
C ALA A 399 19.27 4.15 -22.24
N ARG A 400 18.48 3.08 -22.30
CA ARG A 400 17.05 3.13 -22.64
C ARG A 400 16.26 2.19 -21.77
N ILE A 401 15.01 2.54 -21.49
CA ILE A 401 14.11 1.68 -20.74
C ILE A 401 13.22 0.92 -21.72
N VAL A 402 13.13 -0.38 -21.50
CA VAL A 402 12.30 -1.29 -22.29
C VAL A 402 11.26 -1.92 -21.38
N ARG A 403 10.01 -1.82 -21.80
CA ARG A 403 8.89 -2.56 -21.20
C ARG A 403 8.75 -3.89 -21.91
N VAL A 404 8.76 -4.95 -21.12
CA VAL A 404 8.49 -6.33 -21.58
C VAL A 404 7.13 -6.75 -21.08
N ASP A 405 6.25 -7.17 -21.98
CA ASP A 405 4.90 -7.61 -21.69
C ASP A 405 4.64 -8.95 -22.37
N GLY A 406 4.49 -10.04 -21.60
CA GLY A 406 4.35 -11.38 -22.11
C GLY A 406 5.49 -11.76 -23.08
N GLY A 407 6.73 -11.35 -22.80
CA GLY A 407 7.91 -11.59 -23.64
C GLY A 407 8.06 -10.65 -24.85
N ARG A 408 7.13 -9.70 -25.07
CA ARG A 408 7.23 -8.69 -26.12
C ARG A 408 7.88 -7.43 -25.57
N ALA A 409 8.99 -7.04 -26.16
CA ALA A 409 9.70 -5.82 -25.79
C ALA A 409 9.21 -4.60 -26.58
N SER A 410 8.98 -3.49 -25.89
CA SER A 410 8.71 -2.19 -26.48
C SER A 410 9.50 -1.10 -25.72
N ARG A 411 9.99 -0.09 -26.44
CA ARG A 411 10.69 1.03 -25.80
C ARG A 411 9.69 1.86 -25.00
N LEU A 412 9.98 2.11 -23.72
CA LEU A 412 9.25 3.10 -22.94
C LEU A 412 9.82 4.51 -23.31
N PRO A 413 9.00 5.46 -23.77
CA PRO A 413 9.49 6.73 -24.28
C PRO A 413 9.86 7.72 -23.17
N VAL A 414 10.82 7.32 -22.32
CA VAL A 414 11.42 8.18 -21.29
C VAL A 414 12.60 8.90 -21.87
N THR A 415 12.71 10.22 -21.62
CA THR A 415 13.86 11.02 -22.01
C THR A 415 14.97 10.85 -20.97
N ILE A 416 16.06 10.22 -21.37
CA ILE A 416 17.29 10.11 -20.58
C ILE A 416 18.34 10.98 -21.28
N PRO A 417 18.97 11.94 -20.58
CA PRO A 417 20.05 12.74 -21.16
C PRO A 417 21.20 11.86 -21.64
N ASP A 418 21.88 12.28 -22.70
CA ASP A 418 22.93 11.47 -23.34
C ASP A 418 24.17 11.23 -22.46
N ASP A 419 24.42 12.14 -21.51
CA ASP A 419 25.50 12.10 -20.53
C ASP A 419 25.08 11.51 -19.17
N ALA A 420 23.82 11.08 -19.06
CA ALA A 420 23.31 10.54 -17.80
C ALA A 420 23.31 9.01 -17.78
N SER A 421 23.67 8.46 -16.64
CA SER A 421 23.45 7.05 -16.28
C SER A 421 22.13 6.88 -15.57
N VAL A 422 21.43 5.76 -15.82
CA VAL A 422 20.25 5.37 -15.04
C VAL A 422 20.73 4.64 -13.77
N THR A 423 20.46 5.23 -12.62
CA THR A 423 20.86 4.67 -11.31
C THR A 423 19.79 3.78 -10.72
N ALA A 424 18.51 4.06 -11.00
CA ALA A 424 17.39 3.25 -10.51
C ALA A 424 16.16 3.36 -11.41
N VAL A 425 15.37 2.27 -11.43
CA VAL A 425 14.02 2.21 -12.03
C VAL A 425 13.11 1.52 -11.03
N CYS A 426 12.18 2.24 -10.43
CA CYS A 426 11.41 1.79 -9.28
C CYS A 426 9.93 2.02 -9.49
N PRO A 427 9.09 0.96 -9.48
CA PRO A 427 7.66 1.11 -9.62
C PRO A 427 7.04 1.70 -8.34
N SER A 428 5.96 2.46 -8.52
CA SER A 428 5.08 2.83 -7.42
C SER A 428 4.41 1.58 -6.82
N PRO A 429 3.90 1.62 -5.58
CA PRO A 429 3.28 0.46 -4.93
C PRO A 429 2.19 -0.26 -5.75
N ASN A 430 1.42 0.47 -6.56
CA ASN A 430 0.41 -0.11 -7.47
C ASN A 430 0.90 -0.31 -8.91
N SER A 431 2.18 -0.08 -9.19
CA SER A 431 2.81 -0.19 -10.52
C SER A 431 2.22 0.73 -11.61
N GLN A 432 1.44 1.76 -11.23
CA GLN A 432 0.92 2.74 -12.19
C GLN A 432 2.01 3.68 -12.69
N PHE A 433 2.88 4.12 -11.79
CA PHE A 433 3.99 5.00 -12.08
C PHE A 433 5.33 4.31 -11.89
N VAL A 434 6.36 4.88 -12.48
CA VAL A 434 7.74 4.44 -12.32
C VAL A 434 8.62 5.67 -12.08
N ALA A 435 9.42 5.60 -11.04
CA ALA A 435 10.50 6.55 -10.80
C ALA A 435 11.74 6.08 -11.56
N VAL A 436 12.27 6.95 -12.42
CA VAL A 436 13.52 6.76 -13.15
C VAL A 436 14.53 7.75 -12.60
N ALA A 437 15.47 7.25 -11.81
CA ALA A 437 16.55 8.06 -11.28
C ALA A 437 17.72 8.05 -12.26
N THR A 438 18.27 9.24 -12.53
CA THR A 438 19.41 9.45 -13.42
C THR A 438 20.45 10.34 -12.76
N LYS A 439 21.71 10.07 -13.07
CA LYS A 439 22.85 10.87 -12.60
C LYS A 439 23.69 11.31 -13.79
N SER A 440 23.96 12.60 -13.85
CA SER A 440 24.81 13.23 -14.84
C SER A 440 25.91 14.08 -14.16
N ALA A 441 26.79 14.65 -14.96
CA ALA A 441 27.81 15.60 -14.46
C ALA A 441 27.19 16.88 -13.86
N THR A 442 25.94 17.22 -14.25
CA THR A 442 25.23 18.44 -13.81
C THR A 442 24.32 18.19 -12.60
N GLY A 443 24.10 16.95 -12.19
CA GLY A 443 23.27 16.63 -11.04
C GLY A 443 22.49 15.33 -11.17
N GLU A 444 21.61 15.12 -10.21
CA GLU A 444 20.75 13.95 -10.11
C GLU A 444 19.28 14.37 -10.35
N LEU A 445 18.56 13.57 -11.12
CA LEU A 445 17.17 13.83 -11.49
C LEU A 445 16.35 12.55 -11.35
N VAL A 446 15.17 12.65 -10.73
CA VAL A 446 14.18 11.60 -10.73
C VAL A 446 13.00 12.05 -11.60
N SER A 447 12.72 11.28 -12.64
CA SER A 447 11.55 11.44 -13.49
C SER A 447 10.49 10.41 -13.09
N ILE A 448 9.32 10.87 -12.69
CA ILE A 448 8.15 10.01 -12.43
C ILE A 448 7.36 9.93 -13.74
N VAL A 449 7.18 8.73 -14.25
CA VAL A 449 6.49 8.49 -15.53
C VAL A 449 5.36 7.47 -15.36
N ASP A 450 4.33 7.57 -16.18
CA ASP A 450 3.32 6.53 -16.30
C ASP A 450 3.94 5.25 -16.86
N ALA A 451 3.77 4.14 -16.17
CA ALA A 451 4.42 2.86 -16.49
C ALA A 451 3.94 2.23 -17.82
N ALA A 452 2.76 2.61 -18.29
CA ALA A 452 2.20 2.08 -19.54
C ALA A 452 2.61 2.89 -20.76
N SER A 453 2.55 4.23 -20.66
CA SER A 453 2.75 5.16 -21.78
C SER A 453 4.13 5.82 -21.78
N GLY A 454 4.83 5.88 -20.64
CA GLY A 454 6.05 6.66 -20.46
C GLY A 454 5.83 8.17 -20.37
N ALA A 455 4.57 8.60 -20.25
CA ALA A 455 4.25 10.02 -20.10
C ALA A 455 4.86 10.54 -18.78
N LEU A 456 5.50 11.71 -18.85
CA LEU A 456 6.09 12.37 -17.70
C LEU A 456 4.99 12.98 -16.82
N GLU A 457 4.94 12.58 -15.56
CA GLU A 457 4.03 13.11 -14.54
C GLU A 457 4.71 14.16 -13.65
N ALA A 458 5.96 13.92 -13.27
CA ALA A 458 6.73 14.83 -12.44
C ALA A 458 8.24 14.67 -12.66
N SER A 459 8.99 15.75 -12.40
CA SER A 459 10.46 15.73 -12.28
C SER A 459 10.86 16.31 -10.95
N ILE A 460 11.88 15.72 -10.31
CA ILE A 460 12.40 16.13 -9.01
C ILE A 460 13.94 16.12 -9.09
N ASP A 461 14.58 17.24 -8.76
CA ASP A 461 16.03 17.29 -8.61
C ASP A 461 16.43 16.55 -7.34
N ALA A 462 16.59 15.24 -7.44
CA ALA A 462 16.80 14.32 -6.32
C ALA A 462 17.65 13.12 -6.75
N GLY A 463 18.39 12.53 -5.80
CA GLY A 463 19.19 11.34 -6.03
C GLY A 463 18.44 10.03 -5.87
N SER A 464 17.43 10.00 -5.00
CA SER A 464 16.66 8.78 -4.71
C SER A 464 15.23 9.10 -4.30
N VAL A 465 14.37 8.08 -4.38
CA VAL A 465 12.98 8.12 -3.92
C VAL A 465 12.64 6.88 -3.09
N ASP A 466 11.68 7.01 -2.18
CA ASP A 466 11.26 5.94 -1.27
C ASP A 466 10.67 4.71 -1.97
N TRP A 467 10.15 4.82 -3.19
CA TRP A 467 9.68 3.67 -3.97
C TRP A 467 10.79 2.69 -4.35
N CYS A 468 12.04 3.14 -4.36
CA CYS A 468 13.19 2.29 -4.67
C CYS A 468 13.60 1.39 -3.50
N GLY A 469 13.18 1.71 -2.28
CA GLY A 469 13.77 1.16 -1.08
C GLY A 469 15.26 1.53 -0.99
N ALA A 470 16.00 0.91 -0.10
CA ALA A 470 17.44 0.97 -0.15
C ALA A 470 17.93 0.22 -1.41
N LEU A 471 18.61 0.89 -2.29
CA LEU A 471 19.27 0.22 -3.40
C LEU A 471 20.34 -0.71 -2.81
N PRO A 472 20.46 -1.97 -3.31
CA PRO A 472 21.56 -2.81 -2.86
C PRO A 472 22.87 -2.06 -3.08
N SER A 473 23.63 -1.90 -2.02
CA SER A 473 24.95 -1.29 -2.07
C SER A 473 25.87 -2.16 -2.93
N GLY A 474 26.33 -1.59 -4.02
CA GLY A 474 27.43 -2.12 -4.78
C GLY A 474 27.08 -3.27 -5.71
N ASP A 475 26.77 -2.93 -6.91
CA ASP A 475 27.59 -3.31 -8.06
C ASP A 475 27.45 -2.12 -9.02
N GLU A 476 28.33 -1.15 -8.85
CA GLU A 476 28.69 -0.31 -9.97
C GLU A 476 29.05 -1.30 -11.08
N VAL A 477 28.18 -1.38 -12.07
CA VAL A 477 28.46 -2.09 -13.31
C VAL A 477 29.67 -1.40 -13.91
N GLY A 478 30.86 -2.01 -13.68
CA GLY A 478 32.13 -1.58 -14.25
C GLY A 478 32.16 -1.84 -15.76
#